data_83fce4efaf4df6a02a1cdf224fd2aac3
#
_entry.id   83fce4efaf4df6a02a1cdf224fd2aac3
#
_cell.length_a   1.000
_cell.length_b   1.000
_cell.length_c   1.000
_cell.angle_alpha   90.00
_cell.angle_beta   90.00
_cell.angle_gamma   90.00
#
_symmetry.space_group_name_H-M   'P 1'
#
loop_
_entity.id
_entity.type
_entity.pdbx_description
1 polymer ?
#
loop_
_entity_poly.entity_id
_entity_poly.type
_entity_poly.pdbx_seq_one_letter_code
_entity_poly.pdbx_strand_id
1 'polypeptide(L)'
;MTARDLPLALTRSTTTSVPIRLGQGVQGLEVHPSMPEFPPHPAVFAAEKEMDRAQRRTNHESKVMEDSLKITLLLFALLTTLALPAGLWAQQAGYSQTNLVSNTAGVANTTDTQLLNPWGISILPGQDFWIANNNSGTSTLYDAQGNKDTALVVTIPGAAHNPNGNCSPGCPTGTVSNGNGSSFGGGQFIFATEDGIVANWTGASNTATVAFDNSASGAVYKGLTLLNSTSLLAANFNSGKVDVFDRNFNLTSLSGTFTDPTLPAGLAPHGIHIIGNQIYIAYAMQDAAKHDAKPGAGLGQVDIFDINGNFVKTFASGGMLNAPWGVVATPATFGMFPNAILVGNFGDGTINAFDTTGKFLGQLTDSSNKVLVNPGLWDMVFGGGGPSGDPNTLYLTAGGGNQPNFPAGGSTTSVFASVVPAAAVSSPGFSLSLSAQSVTVAPGGSANDMISASAVGGFTGQITLSCAALAGLTCAFNPTTISPGSSTSSSTLTISAASTPPSSGYSLPGMAALLPGLGLFGTVLTTRKRKPLTCKSILWTSVLGLLLLISMFALGCGSSSKGQTHASQVTLMVTGTSGSLSHSAPVNITIK
;
A
#
# COMPACT_ATOMS: atom_id res chain seq x y z
N MET A 1 31.54 41.38 30.94
CA MET A 1 32.76 42.00 30.37
C MET A 1 33.02 41.38 29.02
N THR A 2 32.79 42.15 28.03
CA THR A 2 33.39 42.42 26.72
C THR A 2 33.28 41.33 25.66
N ALA A 3 32.47 41.69 24.69
CA ALA A 3 32.39 41.22 23.30
C ALA A 3 33.68 41.54 22.49
N ARG A 4 33.85 40.81 21.41
CA ARG A 4 34.50 41.15 20.11
C ARG A 4 34.87 39.88 19.37
N ASP A 5 34.77 39.67 18.09
CA ASP A 5 34.28 40.33 16.88
C ASP A 5 34.26 39.23 15.79
N LEU A 6 33.27 39.25 14.94
CA LEU A 6 33.25 38.55 13.65
C LEU A 6 34.24 39.21 12.65
N PRO A 7 34.66 38.50 11.56
CA PRO A 7 34.08 38.91 10.29
C PRO A 7 33.65 37.78 9.36
N LEU A 8 32.57 38.09 8.65
CA LEU A 8 32.12 37.43 7.42
C LEU A 8 33.18 37.48 6.31
N ALA A 9 33.35 36.42 5.55
CA ALA A 9 33.96 36.44 4.23
C ALA A 9 33.07 35.69 3.23
N LEU A 10 32.42 36.48 2.39
CA LEU A 10 31.81 36.05 1.13
C LEU A 10 32.94 35.73 0.13
N THR A 11 32.95 34.55 -0.46
CA THR A 11 33.72 34.26 -1.66
C THR A 11 32.77 33.93 -2.83
N ARG A 12 32.83 34.86 -3.80
CA ARG A 12 32.23 34.74 -5.13
C ARG A 12 32.93 33.62 -5.92
N SER A 13 32.14 32.75 -6.55
CA SER A 13 32.61 31.85 -7.60
C SER A 13 32.74 32.62 -8.91
N THR A 14 33.93 32.65 -9.47
CA THR A 14 34.25 33.18 -10.81
C THR A 14 34.32 32.02 -11.82
N THR A 15 33.44 32.06 -12.80
CA THR A 15 33.51 31.25 -14.01
C THR A 15 34.62 31.79 -14.92
N THR A 16 35.61 30.98 -15.23
CA THR A 16 36.65 31.24 -16.22
C THR A 16 36.24 30.70 -17.58
N SER A 17 36.05 31.59 -18.55
CA SER A 17 35.93 31.33 -19.97
C SER A 17 37.32 31.33 -20.62
N VAL A 18 37.61 30.27 -21.41
CA VAL A 18 38.86 30.15 -22.22
C VAL A 18 38.57 30.71 -23.60
N PRO A 19 39.40 31.62 -24.16
CA PRO A 19 39.25 32.11 -25.51
C PRO A 19 40.07 31.24 -26.51
N ILE A 20 39.44 30.85 -27.60
CA ILE A 20 40.10 30.22 -28.78
C ILE A 20 40.67 31.33 -29.67
N ARG A 21 41.95 31.31 -29.92
CA ARG A 21 42.64 32.14 -30.91
C ARG A 21 42.43 31.61 -32.31
N LEU A 22 41.96 32.47 -33.21
CA LEU A 22 42.04 32.30 -34.67
C LEU A 22 43.39 32.90 -35.14
N GLY A 23 44.13 32.07 -35.86
CA GLY A 23 45.39 32.47 -36.54
C GLY A 23 45.13 33.02 -37.95
N GLN A 24 45.90 34.00 -38.27
CA GLN A 24 45.93 34.78 -39.51
C GLN A 24 46.54 34.02 -40.69
N GLY A 25 45.98 34.27 -41.88
CA GLY A 25 46.70 34.85 -42.99
C GLY A 25 47.18 33.94 -44.12
N VAL A 26 46.59 34.12 -45.32
CA VAL A 26 47.37 34.22 -46.57
C VAL A 26 46.62 35.13 -47.54
N GLN A 27 47.35 36.10 -48.09
CA GLN A 27 46.91 37.05 -49.11
C GLN A 27 46.96 36.47 -50.52
N GLY A 28 46.06 36.95 -51.40
CA GLY A 28 46.43 37.33 -52.76
C GLY A 28 46.04 36.41 -53.90
N LEU A 29 45.04 36.81 -54.68
CA LEU A 29 45.20 37.04 -56.13
C LEU A 29 43.94 37.70 -56.71
N GLU A 30 44.10 38.92 -57.23
CA GLU A 30 43.15 39.58 -58.13
C GLU A 30 43.06 38.88 -59.50
N VAL A 31 41.84 38.69 -60.04
CA VAL A 31 41.61 38.73 -61.50
C VAL A 31 40.18 39.19 -61.74
N HIS A 32 40.06 40.39 -62.35
CA HIS A 32 38.90 40.81 -63.15
C HIS A 32 38.94 40.10 -64.52
N PRO A 33 37.77 39.84 -65.21
CA PRO A 33 37.01 40.95 -65.79
C PRO A 33 35.49 40.74 -65.81
N SER A 34 34.82 41.87 -65.95
CA SER A 34 33.42 42.15 -66.17
C SER A 34 32.73 41.38 -67.29
N MET A 35 31.55 40.80 -67.02
CA MET A 35 30.53 40.47 -68.00
C MET A 35 29.29 41.37 -67.76
N PRO A 36 28.55 41.79 -68.82
CA PRO A 36 27.48 42.73 -68.72
C PRO A 36 26.21 42.10 -68.16
N GLU A 37 25.55 42.82 -67.24
CA GLU A 37 24.23 42.48 -66.72
C GLU A 37 23.15 42.64 -67.83
N PHE A 38 22.39 41.57 -68.08
CA PHE A 38 21.15 41.63 -68.82
C PHE A 38 20.00 41.97 -67.86
N PRO A 39 19.06 42.89 -68.19
CA PRO A 39 17.94 43.20 -67.34
C PRO A 39 16.99 41.98 -67.25
N PRO A 40 16.46 41.64 -66.07
CA PRO A 40 15.58 40.47 -65.90
C PRO A 40 14.21 40.72 -66.58
N HIS A 41 13.79 39.71 -67.31
CA HIS A 41 12.50 39.70 -68.02
C HIS A 41 11.34 39.80 -67.04
N PRO A 42 10.30 40.65 -67.28
CA PRO A 42 9.18 40.87 -66.33
C PRO A 42 8.39 39.62 -65.96
N ALA A 43 8.44 38.57 -66.73
CA ALA A 43 7.76 37.30 -66.50
C ALA A 43 8.30 36.51 -65.31
N VAL A 44 9.60 36.68 -64.98
CA VAL A 44 10.21 35.95 -63.84
C VAL A 44 9.74 36.52 -62.51
N PHE A 45 9.56 37.83 -62.40
CA PHE A 45 9.03 38.49 -61.17
C PHE A 45 7.56 38.15 -60.87
N ALA A 46 6.77 37.82 -61.88
CA ALA A 46 5.39 37.42 -61.69
C ALA A 46 5.30 35.99 -61.15
N ALA A 47 6.13 35.08 -61.66
CA ALA A 47 6.16 33.68 -61.21
C ALA A 47 6.71 33.51 -59.78
N GLU A 48 7.72 34.31 -59.39
CA GLU A 48 8.23 34.28 -57.99
C GLU A 48 7.18 34.80 -56.99
N LYS A 49 6.44 35.86 -57.32
CA LYS A 49 5.35 36.37 -56.44
C LYS A 49 4.17 35.39 -56.30
N GLU A 50 3.84 34.64 -57.34
CA GLU A 50 2.80 33.62 -57.25
C GLU A 50 3.28 32.40 -56.44
N MET A 51 4.53 31.99 -56.58
CA MET A 51 5.13 30.92 -55.81
C MET A 51 5.24 31.27 -54.32
N ASP A 52 5.62 32.52 -53.98
CA ASP A 52 5.68 33.01 -52.58
C ASP A 52 4.25 33.12 -51.97
N ARG A 53 3.22 33.49 -52.76
CA ARG A 53 1.83 33.47 -52.30
C ARG A 53 1.30 32.05 -52.08
N ALA A 54 1.63 31.10 -52.93
CA ALA A 54 1.23 29.69 -52.79
C ALA A 54 1.93 29.06 -51.54
N GLN A 55 3.22 29.35 -51.34
CA GLN A 55 3.98 28.89 -50.19
C GLN A 55 3.45 29.45 -48.85
N ARG A 56 3.07 30.71 -48.82
CA ARG A 56 2.43 31.34 -47.63
C ARG A 56 1.04 30.76 -47.34
N ARG A 57 0.29 30.40 -48.37
CA ARG A 57 -1.02 29.78 -48.23
C ARG A 57 -0.92 28.37 -47.67
N THR A 58 -0.03 27.54 -48.20
CA THR A 58 0.23 26.18 -47.67
C THR A 58 0.76 26.20 -46.25
N ASN A 59 1.66 27.13 -45.90
CA ASN A 59 2.15 27.28 -44.53
C ASN A 59 1.07 27.76 -43.55
N HIS A 60 0.15 28.60 -43.99
CA HIS A 60 -0.98 29.06 -43.18
C HIS A 60 -1.99 27.92 -42.93
N GLU A 61 -2.33 27.15 -43.97
CA GLU A 61 -3.26 26.02 -43.86
C GLU A 61 -2.66 24.88 -43.00
N SER A 62 -1.35 24.60 -43.12
CA SER A 62 -0.67 23.63 -42.28
C SER A 62 -0.64 24.03 -40.79
N LYS A 63 -0.43 25.32 -40.52
CA LYS A 63 -0.42 25.84 -39.15
C LYS A 63 -1.81 25.83 -38.52
N VAL A 64 -2.85 26.18 -39.26
CA VAL A 64 -4.26 26.12 -38.79
C VAL A 64 -4.66 24.66 -38.51
N MET A 65 -4.20 23.70 -39.33
CA MET A 65 -4.48 22.28 -39.14
C MET A 65 -3.74 21.73 -37.91
N GLU A 66 -2.49 22.15 -37.67
CA GLU A 66 -1.69 21.77 -36.49
C GLU A 66 -2.28 22.33 -35.20
N ASP A 67 -2.71 23.57 -35.18
CA ASP A 67 -3.36 24.21 -34.03
C ASP A 67 -4.75 23.63 -33.75
N SER A 68 -5.52 23.28 -34.78
CA SER A 68 -6.79 22.57 -34.65
C SER A 68 -6.61 21.17 -34.06
N LEU A 69 -5.56 20.44 -34.48
CA LEU A 69 -5.22 19.10 -33.94
C LEU A 69 -4.80 19.19 -32.49
N LYS A 70 -4.02 20.22 -32.10
CA LYS A 70 -3.61 20.44 -30.71
C LYS A 70 -4.81 20.77 -29.81
N ILE A 71 -5.73 21.60 -30.28
CA ILE A 71 -6.97 21.94 -29.56
C ILE A 71 -7.85 20.69 -29.40
N THR A 72 -7.98 19.88 -30.45
CA THR A 72 -8.77 18.63 -30.40
C THR A 72 -8.15 17.61 -29.46
N LEU A 73 -6.83 17.45 -29.45
CA LEU A 73 -6.10 16.57 -28.52
C LEU A 73 -6.20 17.08 -27.06
N LEU A 74 -6.13 18.38 -26.83
CA LEU A 74 -6.33 19.00 -25.51
C LEU A 74 -7.77 18.81 -25.00
N LEU A 75 -8.77 18.97 -25.86
CA LEU A 75 -10.18 18.73 -25.53
C LEU A 75 -10.43 17.23 -25.24
N PHE A 76 -9.80 16.33 -26.00
CA PHE A 76 -9.91 14.88 -25.76
C PHE A 76 -9.21 14.46 -24.45
N ALA A 77 -8.04 15.04 -24.13
CA ALA A 77 -7.35 14.84 -22.86
C ALA A 77 -8.17 15.41 -21.68
N LEU A 78 -8.82 16.55 -21.86
CA LEU A 78 -9.68 17.16 -20.84
C LEU A 78 -10.99 16.36 -20.62
N LEU A 79 -11.59 15.81 -21.69
CA LEU A 79 -12.77 14.94 -21.59
C LEU A 79 -12.44 13.58 -20.94
N THR A 80 -11.25 13.01 -21.19
CA THR A 80 -10.84 11.75 -20.55
C THR A 80 -10.51 11.91 -19.08
N THR A 81 -10.08 13.08 -18.62
CA THR A 81 -9.88 13.39 -17.21
C THR A 81 -11.19 13.65 -16.46
N LEU A 82 -12.25 14.08 -17.15
CA LEU A 82 -13.59 14.29 -16.57
C LEU A 82 -14.44 13.01 -16.55
N ALA A 83 -14.06 11.97 -17.29
CA ALA A 83 -14.76 10.69 -17.37
C ALA A 83 -14.11 9.58 -16.53
N LEU A 84 -13.16 9.90 -15.65
CA LEU A 84 -12.83 8.97 -14.56
C LEU A 84 -14.10 8.85 -13.73
N PRO A 85 -14.71 7.64 -13.61
CA PRO A 85 -15.72 7.48 -12.59
C PRO A 85 -15.07 8.02 -11.34
N ALA A 86 -15.75 8.87 -10.58
CA ALA A 86 -15.45 9.06 -9.18
C ALA A 86 -15.56 7.66 -8.57
N GLY A 87 -14.47 6.87 -8.73
CA GLY A 87 -14.31 5.61 -8.05
C GLY A 87 -14.61 5.96 -6.63
N LEU A 88 -15.60 5.32 -6.04
CA LEU A 88 -15.83 5.29 -4.63
C LEU A 88 -14.47 5.11 -3.98
N TRP A 89 -13.86 6.22 -3.59
CA TRP A 89 -12.80 6.21 -2.61
C TRP A 89 -13.52 5.74 -1.35
N ALA A 90 -13.69 4.42 -1.21
CA ALA A 90 -13.94 3.85 0.09
C ALA A 90 -12.82 4.45 0.94
N GLN A 91 -13.18 5.37 1.83
CA GLN A 91 -12.25 5.96 2.77
C GLN A 91 -11.63 4.74 3.43
N GLN A 92 -10.33 4.53 3.16
CA GLN A 92 -9.66 3.32 3.57
C GLN A 92 -9.70 3.37 5.09
N ALA A 93 -10.56 2.54 5.67
CA ALA A 93 -10.77 2.51 7.10
C ALA A 93 -9.42 2.18 7.72
N GLY A 94 -8.95 3.00 8.67
CA GLY A 94 -7.71 2.77 9.41
C GLY A 94 -7.70 1.41 10.10
N TYR A 95 -7.13 1.34 11.26
CA TYR A 95 -7.06 0.11 12.06
C TYR A 95 -7.87 0.27 13.35
N SER A 96 -8.35 -0.83 13.89
CA SER A 96 -8.96 -0.91 15.21
C SER A 96 -8.04 -1.69 16.14
N GLN A 97 -7.68 -1.10 17.26
CA GLN A 97 -6.90 -1.76 18.31
C GLN A 97 -7.80 -2.16 19.47
N THR A 98 -7.60 -3.37 19.96
CA THR A 98 -8.24 -3.88 21.20
C THR A 98 -7.15 -4.29 22.18
N ASN A 99 -7.15 -3.70 23.36
CA ASN A 99 -6.29 -4.14 24.45
C ASN A 99 -6.88 -5.43 25.05
N LEU A 100 -6.17 -6.53 24.92
CA LEU A 100 -6.61 -7.86 25.35
C LEU A 100 -6.29 -8.09 26.82
N VAL A 101 -5.05 -7.81 27.21
CA VAL A 101 -4.56 -7.97 28.58
C VAL A 101 -3.79 -6.73 29.01
N SER A 102 -3.93 -6.32 30.26
CA SER A 102 -3.14 -5.25 30.87
C SER A 102 -2.82 -5.56 32.32
N ASN A 103 -1.68 -5.05 32.81
CA ASN A 103 -1.37 -5.05 34.23
C ASN A 103 -2.23 -4.06 35.05
N THR A 104 -2.93 -3.17 34.38
CA THR A 104 -3.74 -2.10 34.99
C THR A 104 -5.21 -2.35 34.76
N ALA A 105 -5.99 -2.37 35.84
CA ALA A 105 -7.43 -2.60 35.77
C ALA A 105 -8.15 -1.54 34.93
N GLY A 106 -9.11 -1.98 34.13
CA GLY A 106 -9.94 -1.11 33.27
C GLY A 106 -9.27 -0.65 31.96
N VAL A 107 -8.04 -1.10 31.68
CA VAL A 107 -7.32 -0.77 30.44
C VAL A 107 -7.56 -1.82 29.34
N ALA A 108 -7.79 -3.07 29.73
CA ALA A 108 -8.01 -4.19 28.84
C ALA A 108 -9.14 -5.09 29.34
N ASN A 109 -9.55 -6.05 28.51
CA ASN A 109 -10.56 -7.04 28.88
C ASN A 109 -10.11 -7.90 30.07
N THR A 110 -8.83 -8.31 30.08
CA THR A 110 -8.22 -9.10 31.15
C THR A 110 -7.20 -8.27 31.90
N THR A 111 -7.23 -8.35 33.24
CA THR A 111 -6.19 -7.76 34.10
C THR A 111 -5.27 -8.84 34.61
N ASP A 112 -3.97 -8.73 34.31
CA ASP A 112 -2.94 -9.62 34.83
C ASP A 112 -1.74 -8.83 35.34
N THR A 113 -1.54 -8.83 36.65
CA THR A 113 -0.45 -8.13 37.35
C THR A 113 0.95 -8.71 37.05
N GLN A 114 1.04 -9.88 36.40
CA GLN A 114 2.31 -10.45 35.96
C GLN A 114 2.76 -9.94 34.59
N LEU A 115 1.85 -9.33 33.79
CA LEU A 115 2.19 -8.70 32.52
C LEU A 115 2.94 -7.38 32.77
N LEU A 116 4.16 -7.45 33.26
CA LEU A 116 4.98 -6.28 33.59
C LEU A 116 6.09 -6.09 32.56
N ASN A 117 6.02 -4.97 31.82
CA ASN A 117 6.96 -4.65 30.74
C ASN A 117 7.12 -5.84 29.76
N PRO A 118 6.05 -6.24 29.05
CA PRO A 118 6.08 -7.37 28.13
C PRO A 118 6.87 -7.01 26.87
N TRP A 119 7.87 -7.85 26.53
CA TRP A 119 8.74 -7.67 25.37
C TRP A 119 8.39 -8.66 24.25
N GLY A 120 9.15 -9.73 24.10
CA GLY A 120 9.01 -10.69 23.01
C GLY A 120 7.72 -11.50 23.06
N ILE A 121 7.20 -11.81 21.89
CA ILE A 121 6.07 -12.71 21.67
C ILE A 121 6.54 -13.90 20.83
N SER A 122 6.21 -15.11 21.26
CA SER A 122 6.43 -16.31 20.44
C SER A 122 5.20 -17.21 20.42
N ILE A 123 5.06 -17.97 19.33
CA ILE A 123 3.93 -18.85 19.08
C ILE A 123 4.45 -20.19 18.61
N LEU A 124 4.00 -21.28 19.23
CA LEU A 124 4.04 -22.60 18.60
C LEU A 124 2.72 -22.82 17.84
N PRO A 125 2.76 -23.38 16.63
CA PRO A 125 1.54 -23.60 15.84
C PRO A 125 0.46 -24.33 16.63
N GLY A 126 -0.75 -23.74 16.70
CA GLY A 126 -1.91 -24.31 17.41
C GLY A 126 -1.87 -24.13 18.94
N GLN A 127 -1.01 -23.27 19.47
CA GLN A 127 -0.89 -22.96 20.90
C GLN A 127 -1.10 -21.47 21.18
N ASP A 128 -1.15 -21.10 22.47
CA ASP A 128 -1.27 -19.74 22.95
C ASP A 128 -0.03 -18.89 22.62
N PHE A 129 -0.17 -17.57 22.75
CA PHE A 129 0.95 -16.64 22.74
C PHE A 129 1.77 -16.79 24.03
N TRP A 130 3.07 -16.88 23.87
CA TRP A 130 4.03 -16.83 24.97
C TRP A 130 4.67 -15.46 25.02
N ILE A 131 4.50 -14.76 26.14
CA ILE A 131 4.95 -13.38 26.32
C ILE A 131 6.04 -13.32 27.38
N ALA A 132 7.20 -12.76 27.02
CA ALA A 132 8.31 -12.52 27.92
C ALA A 132 8.06 -11.24 28.73
N ASN A 133 7.86 -11.36 30.04
CA ASN A 133 7.57 -10.23 30.94
C ASN A 133 8.85 -9.83 31.66
N ASN A 134 9.50 -8.79 31.15
CA ASN A 134 10.83 -8.37 31.61
C ASN A 134 10.85 -8.05 33.12
N ASN A 135 9.90 -7.24 33.61
CA ASN A 135 9.95 -6.76 34.99
C ASN A 135 9.36 -7.73 36.01
N SER A 136 8.65 -8.79 35.61
CA SER A 136 8.23 -9.87 36.52
C SER A 136 9.11 -11.09 36.47
N GLY A 137 10.05 -11.17 35.54
CA GLY A 137 10.94 -12.32 35.36
C GLY A 137 10.20 -13.58 34.95
N THR A 138 9.08 -13.45 34.23
CA THR A 138 8.21 -14.57 33.87
C THR A 138 7.90 -14.63 32.41
N SER A 139 7.40 -15.76 31.92
CA SER A 139 6.62 -15.84 30.71
C SER A 139 5.20 -16.27 31.06
N THR A 140 4.22 -15.55 30.52
CA THR A 140 2.77 -15.80 30.66
C THR A 140 2.17 -16.14 29.31
N LEU A 141 1.09 -16.91 29.34
CA LEU A 141 0.42 -17.43 28.15
C LEU A 141 -0.98 -16.85 28.04
N TYR A 142 -1.36 -16.46 26.83
CA TYR A 142 -2.70 -15.94 26.53
C TYR A 142 -3.18 -16.42 25.17
N ASP A 143 -4.48 -16.66 25.07
CA ASP A 143 -5.12 -16.85 23.77
C ASP A 143 -5.37 -15.51 23.04
N ALA A 144 -5.91 -15.59 21.83
CA ALA A 144 -6.23 -14.42 20.99
C ALA A 144 -7.34 -13.53 21.55
N GLN A 145 -8.08 -13.96 22.57
CA GLN A 145 -9.09 -13.19 23.27
C GLN A 145 -8.51 -12.55 24.56
N GLY A 146 -7.26 -12.86 24.91
CA GLY A 146 -6.62 -12.40 26.13
C GLY A 146 -6.96 -13.22 27.36
N ASN A 147 -7.53 -14.42 27.19
CA ASN A 147 -7.71 -15.35 28.31
C ASN A 147 -6.34 -15.93 28.69
N LYS A 148 -6.01 -15.83 29.98
CA LYS A 148 -4.75 -16.36 30.49
C LYS A 148 -4.83 -17.88 30.72
N ASP A 149 -3.81 -18.62 30.30
CA ASP A 149 -3.55 -19.95 30.85
C ASP A 149 -3.10 -19.81 32.31
N THR A 150 -4.00 -20.09 33.24
CA THR A 150 -3.73 -19.99 34.69
C THR A 150 -2.95 -21.19 35.23
N ALA A 151 -2.83 -22.27 34.48
CA ALA A 151 -2.11 -23.48 34.88
C ALA A 151 -0.59 -23.33 34.72
N LEU A 152 -0.15 -22.41 33.84
CA LEU A 152 1.25 -22.25 33.49
C LEU A 152 1.72 -20.79 33.52
N VAL A 153 2.67 -20.53 34.41
CA VAL A 153 3.50 -19.31 34.40
C VAL A 153 4.94 -19.79 34.53
N VAL A 154 5.79 -19.44 33.58
CA VAL A 154 7.18 -19.89 33.55
C VAL A 154 8.07 -18.81 34.16
N THR A 155 8.81 -19.17 35.22
CA THR A 155 9.84 -18.30 35.80
C THR A 155 11.10 -18.38 34.95
N ILE A 156 11.65 -17.24 34.58
CA ILE A 156 12.92 -17.12 33.84
C ILE A 156 14.03 -16.86 34.85
N PRO A 157 15.08 -17.70 34.89
CA PRO A 157 16.16 -17.52 35.84
C PRO A 157 16.96 -16.24 35.57
N GLY A 158 17.56 -15.69 36.64
CA GLY A 158 18.56 -14.62 36.52
C GLY A 158 19.95 -15.14 36.24
N ALA A 159 20.83 -14.28 35.77
CA ALA A 159 22.23 -14.59 35.52
C ALA A 159 23.02 -14.78 36.80
N ALA A 160 24.11 -15.56 36.73
CA ALA A 160 25.02 -15.74 37.84
C ALA A 160 25.75 -14.43 38.21
N HIS A 161 26.05 -13.59 37.23
CA HIS A 161 26.62 -12.27 37.45
C HIS A 161 25.58 -11.20 37.13
N ASN A 162 24.99 -10.61 38.16
CA ASN A 162 23.99 -9.53 38.04
C ASN A 162 24.44 -8.35 38.93
N PRO A 163 25.38 -7.52 38.44
CA PRO A 163 26.00 -6.46 39.23
C PRO A 163 25.02 -5.38 39.70
N ASN A 164 23.90 -5.19 38.96
CA ASN A 164 22.92 -4.15 39.26
C ASN A 164 21.74 -4.65 40.10
N GLY A 165 21.60 -5.97 40.31
CA GLY A 165 20.56 -6.60 41.13
C GLY A 165 19.11 -6.41 40.58
N ASN A 166 18.95 -5.88 39.37
CA ASN A 166 17.67 -5.46 38.84
C ASN A 166 16.86 -6.63 38.24
N CYS A 167 17.51 -7.76 37.93
CA CYS A 167 16.92 -8.94 37.33
C CYS A 167 16.83 -10.08 38.38
N SER A 168 15.76 -10.10 39.15
CA SER A 168 15.49 -11.19 40.10
C SER A 168 13.98 -11.51 40.07
N PRO A 169 13.56 -12.68 39.54
CA PRO A 169 14.41 -13.77 39.07
C PRO A 169 15.25 -13.45 37.84
N GLY A 170 14.72 -13.14 36.68
CA GLY A 170 15.42 -12.71 35.45
C GLY A 170 14.76 -11.54 34.81
N CYS A 171 15.37 -10.97 33.75
CA CYS A 171 14.78 -9.91 32.90
C CYS A 171 14.62 -10.42 31.47
N PRO A 172 13.64 -11.29 31.17
CA PRO A 172 13.47 -11.82 29.82
C PRO A 172 13.09 -10.72 28.81
N THR A 173 13.61 -10.85 27.60
CA THR A 173 13.47 -9.91 26.49
C THR A 173 12.88 -10.61 25.26
N GLY A 174 13.69 -10.93 24.26
CA GLY A 174 13.26 -11.73 23.11
C GLY A 174 12.93 -13.17 23.51
N THR A 175 11.93 -13.73 22.86
CA THR A 175 11.56 -15.14 23.01
C THR A 175 11.29 -15.77 21.66
N VAL A 176 11.62 -17.05 21.51
CA VAL A 176 11.34 -17.84 20.31
C VAL A 176 10.79 -19.21 20.67
N SER A 177 9.90 -19.71 19.82
CA SER A 177 9.42 -21.09 19.88
C SER A 177 10.32 -22.01 19.05
N ASN A 178 10.57 -23.21 19.55
CA ASN A 178 11.33 -24.24 18.84
C ASN A 178 10.44 -25.48 18.64
N GLY A 179 10.00 -25.68 17.41
CA GLY A 179 9.20 -26.85 17.02
C GLY A 179 9.99 -28.15 16.86
N ASN A 180 11.33 -28.12 17.07
CA ASN A 180 12.19 -29.27 16.88
C ASN A 180 12.77 -29.79 18.21
N GLY A 181 12.13 -30.78 18.80
CA GLY A 181 12.58 -31.40 20.05
C GLY A 181 13.97 -32.05 20.04
N SER A 182 14.65 -32.14 18.88
CA SER A 182 16.01 -32.69 18.74
C SER A 182 17.10 -31.62 18.78
N SER A 183 16.74 -30.35 18.90
CA SER A 183 17.66 -29.22 18.98
C SER A 183 17.47 -28.45 20.29
N PHE A 184 18.43 -27.67 20.66
CA PHE A 184 18.39 -26.80 21.83
C PHE A 184 17.96 -27.53 23.12
N GLY A 185 18.53 -28.71 23.34
CA GLY A 185 18.26 -29.53 24.54
C GLY A 185 16.78 -29.93 24.71
N GLY A 186 16.01 -29.98 23.62
CA GLY A 186 14.58 -30.26 23.67
C GLY A 186 13.72 -29.10 24.16
N GLY A 187 14.28 -27.89 24.20
CA GLY A 187 13.55 -26.67 24.55
C GLY A 187 12.38 -26.40 23.59
N GLN A 188 11.23 -26.07 24.15
CA GLN A 188 10.06 -25.62 23.38
C GLN A 188 10.05 -24.11 23.21
N PHE A 189 10.50 -23.41 24.26
CA PHE A 189 10.64 -21.94 24.22
C PHE A 189 12.01 -21.54 24.77
N ILE A 190 12.64 -20.59 24.10
CA ILE A 190 13.96 -20.08 24.45
C ILE A 190 13.84 -18.58 24.67
N PHE A 191 14.49 -18.07 25.70
CA PHE A 191 14.42 -16.67 26.12
C PHE A 191 15.82 -16.08 26.17
N ALA A 192 15.96 -14.86 25.69
CA ALA A 192 17.09 -13.99 25.97
C ALA A 192 16.80 -13.10 27.17
N THR A 193 17.82 -12.57 27.85
CA THR A 193 17.64 -11.69 29.00
C THR A 193 18.58 -10.49 28.98
N GLU A 194 18.21 -9.38 29.62
CA GLU A 194 19.06 -8.20 29.75
C GLU A 194 20.27 -8.43 30.65
N ASP A 195 20.22 -9.39 31.54
CA ASP A 195 21.36 -9.78 32.37
C ASP A 195 22.31 -10.79 31.70
N GLY A 196 22.12 -11.05 30.41
CA GLY A 196 23.10 -11.70 29.54
C GLY A 196 23.05 -13.22 29.52
N ILE A 197 21.90 -13.85 29.82
CA ILE A 197 21.71 -15.28 29.65
C ILE A 197 20.80 -15.64 28.48
N VAL A 198 20.91 -16.87 28.02
CA VAL A 198 19.91 -17.58 27.22
C VAL A 198 19.30 -18.67 28.10
N ALA A 199 18.00 -18.61 28.32
CA ALA A 199 17.25 -19.57 29.10
C ALA A 199 16.42 -20.49 28.21
N ASN A 200 16.27 -21.74 28.62
CA ASN A 200 15.60 -22.79 27.86
C ASN A 200 14.47 -23.43 28.69
N TRP A 201 13.26 -23.50 28.14
CA TRP A 201 12.14 -24.18 28.78
C TRP A 201 11.73 -25.42 27.97
N THR A 202 11.70 -26.58 28.64
CA THR A 202 11.45 -27.89 28.02
C THR A 202 10.08 -28.49 28.35
N GLY A 203 9.27 -27.80 29.16
CA GLY A 203 7.99 -28.35 29.67
C GLY A 203 8.14 -29.20 30.95
N ALA A 204 9.34 -29.43 31.45
CA ALA A 204 9.56 -30.28 32.60
C ALA A 204 9.20 -29.64 33.96
N SER A 205 9.12 -28.31 34.02
CA SER A 205 8.79 -27.54 35.23
C SER A 205 8.25 -26.15 34.88
N ASN A 206 7.79 -25.42 35.89
CA ASN A 206 7.38 -24.01 35.74
C ASN A 206 8.57 -23.04 35.79
N THR A 207 9.82 -23.55 35.66
CA THR A 207 11.02 -22.71 35.63
C THR A 207 11.88 -23.13 34.45
N ALA A 208 12.28 -22.15 33.63
CA ALA A 208 13.29 -22.37 32.59
C ALA A 208 14.66 -22.61 33.19
N THR A 209 15.56 -23.24 32.45
CA THR A 209 16.94 -23.48 32.86
C THR A 209 17.90 -22.58 32.13
N VAL A 210 18.97 -22.13 32.76
CA VAL A 210 20.05 -21.42 32.08
C VAL A 210 20.74 -22.37 31.10
N ALA A 211 20.66 -22.05 29.80
CA ALA A 211 21.33 -22.81 28.75
C ALA A 211 22.71 -22.23 28.40
N PHE A 212 22.85 -20.91 28.51
CA PHE A 212 24.10 -20.20 28.29
C PHE A 212 24.14 -18.94 29.17
N ASP A 213 25.28 -18.68 29.82
CA ASP A 213 25.48 -17.50 30.65
C ASP A 213 26.68 -16.70 30.14
N ASN A 214 26.43 -15.51 29.61
CA ASN A 214 27.42 -14.55 29.14
C ASN A 214 27.46 -13.27 29.98
N SER A 215 26.85 -13.33 31.18
CA SER A 215 26.72 -12.18 32.07
C SER A 215 28.08 -11.62 32.53
N ALA A 216 29.05 -12.51 32.72
CA ALA A 216 30.40 -12.11 33.11
C ALA A 216 31.13 -11.27 32.05
N SER A 217 30.73 -11.33 30.78
CA SER A 217 31.24 -10.47 29.71
C SER A 217 30.47 -9.13 29.58
N GLY A 218 29.45 -8.93 30.40
CA GLY A 218 28.58 -7.77 30.35
C GLY A 218 27.59 -7.82 29.20
N ALA A 219 27.25 -9.01 28.69
CA ALA A 219 26.27 -9.13 27.61
C ALA A 219 24.90 -8.61 28.05
N VAL A 220 24.21 -7.92 27.14
CA VAL A 220 22.81 -7.46 27.27
C VAL A 220 22.05 -7.93 26.04
N TYR A 221 21.30 -9.01 26.20
CA TYR A 221 20.52 -9.54 25.08
C TYR A 221 19.16 -8.87 24.98
N LYS A 222 18.79 -8.38 23.79
CA LYS A 222 17.53 -7.73 23.51
C LYS A 222 16.66 -8.61 22.60
N GLY A 223 16.79 -8.54 21.30
CA GLY A 223 16.06 -9.39 20.35
C GLY A 223 16.63 -10.81 20.27
N LEU A 224 15.77 -11.78 19.96
CA LEU A 224 16.13 -13.19 19.78
C LEU A 224 15.38 -13.75 18.58
N THR A 225 16.05 -14.54 17.74
CA THR A 225 15.38 -15.25 16.63
C THR A 225 16.03 -16.61 16.37
N LEU A 226 15.24 -17.55 15.88
CA LEU A 226 15.69 -18.90 15.56
C LEU A 226 15.89 -19.04 14.04
N LEU A 227 17.13 -19.14 13.61
CA LEU A 227 17.48 -19.38 12.22
C LEU A 227 17.51 -20.88 11.96
N ASN A 228 16.47 -21.39 11.34
CA ASN A 228 16.27 -22.83 11.18
C ASN A 228 16.27 -23.56 12.56
N SER A 229 16.29 -24.88 12.58
CA SER A 229 16.42 -25.64 13.84
C SER A 229 17.86 -25.82 14.29
N THR A 230 18.79 -25.03 13.80
CA THR A 230 20.25 -25.26 14.02
C THR A 230 20.99 -24.08 14.60
N SER A 231 20.48 -22.87 14.46
CA SER A 231 21.19 -21.67 14.91
C SER A 231 20.24 -20.70 15.58
N LEU A 232 20.61 -20.19 16.73
CA LEU A 232 19.90 -19.16 17.47
C LEU A 232 20.72 -17.87 17.37
N LEU A 233 20.06 -16.76 17.10
CA LEU A 233 20.67 -15.44 16.94
C LEU A 233 20.15 -14.52 18.04
N ALA A 234 21.06 -13.93 18.81
CA ALA A 234 20.74 -12.99 19.88
C ALA A 234 21.38 -11.63 19.63
N ALA A 235 20.59 -10.58 19.69
CA ALA A 235 21.05 -9.19 19.60
C ALA A 235 21.75 -8.80 20.91
N ASN A 236 23.08 -8.83 20.93
CA ASN A 236 23.87 -8.40 22.08
C ASN A 236 24.08 -6.89 22.02
N PHE A 237 23.16 -6.17 22.64
CA PHE A 237 23.09 -4.71 22.58
C PHE A 237 24.33 -4.05 23.17
N ASN A 238 24.87 -4.58 24.29
CA ASN A 238 26.07 -4.03 24.92
C ASN A 238 27.29 -4.11 24.02
N SER A 239 27.54 -5.27 23.41
CA SER A 239 28.70 -5.48 22.53
C SER A 239 28.52 -4.82 21.14
N GLY A 240 27.30 -4.49 20.75
CA GLY A 240 26.97 -4.02 19.41
C GLY A 240 27.02 -5.12 18.34
N LYS A 241 26.91 -6.40 18.72
CA LYS A 241 27.04 -7.57 17.84
C LYS A 241 25.81 -8.47 17.92
N VAL A 242 25.71 -9.38 16.97
CA VAL A 242 24.80 -10.52 17.04
C VAL A 242 25.61 -11.73 17.47
N ASP A 243 25.24 -12.31 18.61
CA ASP A 243 25.81 -13.57 19.06
C ASP A 243 25.03 -14.72 18.40
N VAL A 244 25.76 -15.72 17.91
CA VAL A 244 25.21 -16.89 17.25
C VAL A 244 25.47 -18.13 18.10
N PHE A 245 24.43 -18.92 18.33
CA PHE A 245 24.53 -20.18 19.05
C PHE A 245 24.18 -21.36 18.14
N ASP A 246 24.92 -22.45 18.29
CA ASP A 246 24.59 -23.70 17.64
C ASP A 246 23.39 -24.39 18.35
N ARG A 247 22.95 -25.53 17.81
CA ARG A 247 21.86 -26.36 18.36
C ARG A 247 22.06 -26.84 19.81
N ASN A 248 23.27 -26.73 20.35
CA ASN A 248 23.65 -27.14 21.71
C ASN A 248 23.91 -25.94 22.62
N PHE A 249 23.54 -24.72 22.19
CA PHE A 249 23.82 -23.45 22.86
C PHE A 249 25.29 -23.07 22.96
N ASN A 250 26.19 -23.65 22.16
CA ASN A 250 27.58 -23.19 22.11
C ASN A 250 27.65 -21.93 21.20
N LEU A 251 28.44 -20.95 21.64
CA LEU A 251 28.78 -19.80 20.78
C LEU A 251 29.49 -20.28 19.52
N THR A 252 29.05 -19.80 18.39
CA THR A 252 29.59 -20.11 17.06
C THR A 252 29.51 -18.89 16.16
N SER A 253 29.75 -19.06 14.88
CA SER A 253 29.60 -18.00 13.86
C SER A 253 29.00 -18.57 12.59
N LEU A 254 28.29 -17.73 11.85
CA LEU A 254 27.97 -17.98 10.45
C LEU A 254 29.14 -17.55 9.56
N SER A 255 29.02 -17.72 8.26
CA SER A 255 30.06 -17.26 7.30
C SER A 255 30.13 -15.73 7.22
N GLY A 256 29.01 -15.03 7.45
CA GLY A 256 28.93 -13.58 7.57
C GLY A 256 29.08 -13.12 9.03
N THR A 257 29.27 -11.84 9.21
CA THR A 257 29.61 -11.23 10.51
C THR A 257 28.54 -10.31 11.07
N PHE A 258 27.37 -10.21 10.43
CA PHE A 258 26.32 -9.25 10.77
C PHE A 258 26.82 -7.80 10.88
N THR A 259 27.75 -7.42 10.00
CA THR A 259 28.36 -6.08 9.99
C THR A 259 27.83 -5.27 8.82
N ASP A 260 27.20 -4.14 9.11
CA ASP A 260 26.98 -3.06 8.15
C ASP A 260 28.16 -2.09 8.22
N PRO A 261 28.95 -1.92 7.13
CA PRO A 261 30.09 -1.02 7.13
C PRO A 261 29.69 0.48 7.22
N THR A 262 28.40 0.78 7.08
CA THR A 262 27.87 2.15 7.08
C THR A 262 27.02 2.45 8.32
N LEU A 263 26.92 1.52 9.27
CA LEU A 263 26.11 1.69 10.48
C LEU A 263 26.56 2.92 11.27
N PRO A 264 25.66 3.87 11.57
CA PRO A 264 26.01 5.04 12.38
C PRO A 264 26.54 4.66 13.75
N ALA A 265 27.57 5.38 14.19
CA ALA A 265 28.20 5.11 15.49
C ALA A 265 27.19 5.24 16.65
N GLY A 266 27.27 4.31 17.60
CA GLY A 266 26.40 4.26 18.77
C GLY A 266 25.09 3.50 18.56
N LEU A 267 24.74 3.12 17.33
CA LEU A 267 23.66 2.16 17.07
C LEU A 267 24.13 0.73 17.39
N ALA A 268 23.25 -0.05 18.00
CA ALA A 268 23.50 -1.45 18.34
C ALA A 268 22.29 -2.32 18.00
N PRO A 269 22.46 -3.64 17.72
CA PRO A 269 21.35 -4.55 17.44
C PRO A 269 20.36 -4.57 18.61
N HIS A 270 19.10 -4.28 18.33
CA HIS A 270 18.03 -4.13 19.32
C HIS A 270 16.94 -5.19 19.11
N GLY A 271 16.33 -5.25 17.92
CA GLY A 271 15.43 -6.30 17.49
C GLY A 271 16.05 -7.15 16.38
N ILE A 272 15.67 -8.42 16.29
CA ILE A 272 16.12 -9.32 15.22
C ILE A 272 15.00 -10.26 14.82
N HIS A 273 14.65 -10.29 13.54
CA HIS A 273 13.50 -11.02 13.01
C HIS A 273 13.83 -11.68 11.67
N ILE A 274 13.20 -12.82 11.37
CA ILE A 274 13.34 -13.49 10.08
C ILE A 274 12.05 -13.30 9.29
N ILE A 275 12.19 -12.76 8.07
CA ILE A 275 11.10 -12.61 7.10
C ILE A 275 11.51 -13.30 5.81
N GLY A 276 10.86 -14.41 5.49
CA GLY A 276 11.27 -15.27 4.38
C GLY A 276 12.70 -15.80 4.57
N ASN A 277 13.58 -15.51 3.62
CA ASN A 277 15.00 -15.92 3.67
C ASN A 277 15.92 -14.74 4.03
N GLN A 278 15.41 -13.75 4.73
CA GLN A 278 16.17 -12.56 5.12
C GLN A 278 16.08 -12.35 6.64
N ILE A 279 17.18 -11.87 7.20
CA ILE A 279 17.28 -11.48 8.61
C ILE A 279 17.20 -9.96 8.65
N TYR A 280 16.19 -9.44 9.34
CA TYR A 280 16.01 -8.01 9.61
C TYR A 280 16.52 -7.70 10.99
N ILE A 281 17.48 -6.79 11.09
CA ILE A 281 18.02 -6.33 12.36
C ILE A 281 17.63 -4.88 12.56
N ALA A 282 16.86 -4.61 13.61
CA ALA A 282 16.56 -3.26 14.06
C ALA A 282 17.66 -2.78 15.02
N TYR A 283 18.16 -1.57 14.80
CA TYR A 283 19.20 -0.97 15.62
C TYR A 283 18.66 0.24 16.36
N ALA A 284 19.04 0.39 17.61
CA ALA A 284 18.73 1.55 18.44
C ALA A 284 20.00 2.20 18.96
N MET A 285 19.92 3.51 19.28
CA MET A 285 21.01 4.23 19.91
C MET A 285 21.23 3.74 21.32
N GLN A 286 22.46 3.36 21.64
CA GLN A 286 22.84 2.97 23.01
C GLN A 286 22.85 4.18 23.96
N ASP A 287 22.48 3.94 25.21
CA ASP A 287 22.80 4.86 26.31
C ASP A 287 24.30 4.80 26.68
N ALA A 288 24.71 5.60 27.64
CA ALA A 288 26.12 5.64 28.07
C ALA A 288 26.60 4.33 28.71
N ALA A 289 25.68 3.58 29.33
CA ALA A 289 25.97 2.27 29.93
C ALA A 289 25.94 1.13 28.91
N LYS A 290 25.49 1.39 27.68
CA LYS A 290 25.22 0.40 26.61
C LYS A 290 24.24 -0.68 27.05
N HIS A 291 23.33 -0.31 27.93
CA HIS A 291 22.32 -1.21 28.49
C HIS A 291 20.94 -0.92 27.89
N ASP A 292 20.54 0.37 27.86
CA ASP A 292 19.23 0.76 27.40
C ASP A 292 19.26 1.51 26.08
N ALA A 293 18.19 1.37 25.30
CA ALA A 293 17.99 2.16 24.10
C ALA A 293 17.67 3.61 24.47
N LYS A 294 18.34 4.56 23.83
CA LYS A 294 18.06 6.00 23.94
C LYS A 294 17.03 6.39 22.89
N PRO A 295 15.78 6.71 23.27
CA PRO A 295 14.78 7.17 22.33
C PRO A 295 15.15 8.53 21.71
N GLY A 296 14.72 8.75 20.47
CA GLY A 296 14.86 10.02 19.76
C GLY A 296 14.42 9.88 18.31
N ALA A 297 13.77 10.90 17.79
CA ALA A 297 13.33 10.92 16.39
C ALA A 297 14.53 10.76 15.44
N GLY A 298 14.47 9.81 14.54
CA GLY A 298 15.54 9.46 13.61
C GLY A 298 16.69 8.65 14.24
N LEU A 299 16.60 8.27 15.52
CA LEU A 299 17.58 7.42 16.19
C LEU A 299 17.22 5.95 16.02
N GLY A 300 17.43 5.42 14.82
CA GLY A 300 17.21 4.02 14.52
C GLY A 300 17.57 3.69 13.07
N GLN A 301 17.82 2.40 12.85
CA GLN A 301 18.06 1.83 11.52
C GLN A 301 17.50 0.41 11.50
N VAL A 302 17.15 -0.07 10.32
CA VAL A 302 16.83 -1.47 10.07
C VAL A 302 17.67 -1.92 8.88
N ASP A 303 18.42 -3.01 9.05
CA ASP A 303 19.23 -3.61 7.99
C ASP A 303 18.70 -4.99 7.62
N ILE A 304 18.99 -5.40 6.40
CA ILE A 304 18.74 -6.74 5.89
C ILE A 304 20.05 -7.47 5.73
N PHE A 305 20.10 -8.69 6.28
CA PHE A 305 21.16 -9.66 6.09
C PHE A 305 20.61 -10.92 5.42
N ASP A 306 21.47 -11.66 4.72
CA ASP A 306 21.12 -13.00 4.26
C ASP A 306 21.15 -14.01 5.43
N ILE A 307 20.71 -15.25 5.18
CA ILE A 307 20.69 -16.32 6.18
C ILE A 307 22.08 -16.77 6.64
N ASN A 308 23.13 -16.30 5.98
CA ASN A 308 24.52 -16.57 6.37
C ASN A 308 25.12 -15.42 7.18
N GLY A 309 24.38 -14.35 7.45
CA GLY A 309 24.84 -13.17 8.18
C GLY A 309 25.63 -12.15 7.34
N ASN A 310 25.57 -12.23 6.01
CA ASN A 310 26.17 -11.22 5.14
C ASN A 310 25.23 -10.04 4.98
N PHE A 311 25.75 -8.83 5.06
CA PHE A 311 25.00 -7.60 4.84
C PHE A 311 24.48 -7.53 3.39
N VAL A 312 23.18 -7.29 3.25
CA VAL A 312 22.53 -7.13 1.94
C VAL A 312 22.32 -5.66 1.63
N LYS A 313 21.66 -4.94 2.54
CA LYS A 313 21.39 -3.51 2.41
C LYS A 313 20.86 -2.91 3.71
N THR A 314 21.01 -1.62 3.86
CA THR A 314 20.17 -0.84 4.78
C THR A 314 18.74 -0.80 4.22
N PHE A 315 17.77 -1.25 5.01
CA PHE A 315 16.35 -1.25 4.65
C PHE A 315 15.74 0.13 4.90
N ALA A 316 15.93 0.69 6.10
CA ALA A 316 15.48 2.02 6.46
C ALA A 316 16.43 2.61 7.51
N SER A 317 16.70 3.92 7.46
CA SER A 317 17.58 4.61 8.41
C SER A 317 17.05 6.01 8.72
N GLY A 318 17.09 6.41 9.98
CA GLY A 318 16.63 7.72 10.42
C GLY A 318 15.13 7.95 10.22
N GLY A 319 14.74 9.14 9.79
CA GLY A 319 13.36 9.48 9.46
C GLY A 319 12.37 9.22 10.59
N MET A 320 11.42 8.32 10.36
CA MET A 320 10.37 7.95 11.32
C MET A 320 10.82 6.89 12.35
N LEU A 321 12.05 6.38 12.25
CA LEU A 321 12.56 5.38 13.19
C LEU A 321 12.97 6.03 14.52
N ASN A 322 12.57 5.39 15.62
CA ASN A 322 12.81 5.84 16.99
C ASN A 322 13.00 4.63 17.90
N ALA A 323 14.26 4.20 18.09
CA ALA A 323 14.60 2.96 18.78
C ALA A 323 13.72 1.77 18.32
N PRO A 324 13.75 1.39 17.01
CA PRO A 324 12.91 0.32 16.50
C PRO A 324 13.27 -1.03 17.13
N TRP A 325 12.24 -1.92 17.32
CA TRP A 325 12.45 -3.28 17.82
C TRP A 325 11.72 -4.33 16.98
N GLY A 326 10.38 -4.37 17.01
CA GLY A 326 9.57 -5.34 16.29
C GLY A 326 9.59 -5.09 14.77
N VAL A 327 9.79 -6.13 13.96
CA VAL A 327 9.73 -6.07 12.50
C VAL A 327 8.95 -7.28 11.98
N VAL A 328 7.87 -7.03 11.23
CA VAL A 328 7.01 -8.10 10.72
C VAL A 328 6.46 -7.78 9.33
N ALA A 329 6.29 -8.81 8.48
CA ALA A 329 5.65 -8.66 7.17
C ALA A 329 4.12 -8.77 7.30
N THR A 330 3.39 -7.90 6.61
CA THR A 330 1.93 -7.94 6.61
C THR A 330 1.39 -8.91 5.56
N PRO A 331 0.27 -9.59 5.85
CA PRO A 331 -0.45 -10.36 4.85
C PRO A 331 -1.09 -9.45 3.80
N ALA A 332 -1.44 -10.02 2.64
CA ALA A 332 -2.06 -9.29 1.52
C ALA A 332 -3.43 -8.66 1.86
N THR A 333 -4.02 -9.05 2.97
CA THR A 333 -5.34 -8.59 3.44
C THR A 333 -5.26 -7.57 4.56
N PHE A 334 -4.06 -7.12 4.94
CA PHE A 334 -3.87 -6.19 6.06
C PHE A 334 -4.15 -4.73 5.65
N GLY A 335 -5.40 -4.42 5.40
CA GLY A 335 -5.95 -3.08 5.23
C GLY A 335 -5.16 -2.13 4.33
N MET A 336 -4.75 -1.00 4.90
CA MET A 336 -4.02 0.07 4.18
C MET A 336 -2.61 -0.35 3.72
N PHE A 337 -1.99 -1.32 4.36
CA PHE A 337 -0.61 -1.72 4.11
C PHE A 337 -0.49 -3.23 3.81
N PRO A 338 -1.06 -3.71 2.68
CA PRO A 338 -0.92 -5.10 2.26
C PRO A 338 0.51 -5.36 1.77
N ASN A 339 1.06 -6.54 2.07
CA ASN A 339 2.41 -6.97 1.65
C ASN A 339 3.52 -5.94 1.99
N ALA A 340 3.37 -5.26 3.12
CA ALA A 340 4.32 -4.29 3.64
C ALA A 340 5.20 -4.90 4.73
N ILE A 341 6.22 -4.17 5.15
CA ILE A 341 7.01 -4.44 6.34
C ILE A 341 6.64 -3.41 7.40
N LEU A 342 6.15 -3.88 8.53
CA LEU A 342 5.91 -3.02 9.69
C LEU A 342 7.15 -2.98 10.57
N VAL A 343 7.46 -1.78 11.06
CA VAL A 343 8.53 -1.54 12.03
C VAL A 343 7.94 -0.80 13.23
N GLY A 344 7.97 -1.42 14.39
CA GLY A 344 7.51 -0.85 15.66
C GLY A 344 8.61 -0.07 16.35
N ASN A 345 8.30 1.11 16.77
CA ASN A 345 9.19 2.00 17.52
C ASN A 345 8.95 1.84 19.02
N PHE A 346 9.94 1.39 19.75
CA PHE A 346 9.93 1.46 21.21
C PHE A 346 9.85 2.91 21.71
N GLY A 347 10.58 3.81 21.07
CA GLY A 347 10.81 5.18 21.57
C GLY A 347 9.59 6.10 21.54
N ASP A 348 8.63 5.90 20.63
CA ASP A 348 7.42 6.71 20.53
C ASP A 348 6.13 5.87 20.44
N GLY A 349 6.24 4.56 20.42
CA GLY A 349 5.10 3.65 20.38
C GLY A 349 4.36 3.59 19.06
N THR A 350 4.91 4.14 17.97
CA THR A 350 4.28 4.14 16.65
C THR A 350 4.65 2.91 15.84
N ILE A 351 3.78 2.53 14.90
CA ILE A 351 4.04 1.44 13.96
C ILE A 351 4.15 2.06 12.57
N ASN A 352 5.32 1.91 11.98
CA ASN A 352 5.67 2.45 10.66
C ASN A 352 5.59 1.37 9.60
N ALA A 353 4.90 1.63 8.49
CA ALA A 353 4.81 0.75 7.35
C ALA A 353 5.78 1.18 6.25
N PHE A 354 6.47 0.20 5.68
CA PHE A 354 7.39 0.36 4.55
C PHE A 354 7.05 -0.64 3.46
N ASP A 355 7.33 -0.32 2.21
CA ASP A 355 7.31 -1.33 1.16
C ASP A 355 8.53 -2.27 1.28
N THR A 356 8.57 -3.34 0.49
CA THR A 356 9.67 -4.33 0.53
C THR A 356 11.02 -3.76 0.08
N THR A 357 11.05 -2.55 -0.48
CA THR A 357 12.29 -1.85 -0.83
C THR A 357 12.85 -1.02 0.31
N GLY A 358 12.04 -0.72 1.35
CA GLY A 358 12.36 0.14 2.47
C GLY A 358 11.82 1.57 2.33
N LYS A 359 10.96 1.83 1.35
CA LYS A 359 10.30 3.13 1.21
C LYS A 359 9.18 3.24 2.23
N PHE A 360 9.18 4.32 3.01
CA PHE A 360 8.12 4.64 3.97
C PHE A 360 6.77 4.85 3.25
N LEU A 361 5.74 4.16 3.72
CA LEU A 361 4.37 4.22 3.20
C LEU A 361 3.45 5.05 4.09
N GLY A 362 3.66 5.04 5.41
CA GLY A 362 2.82 5.72 6.39
C GLY A 362 2.91 5.06 7.76
N GLN A 363 2.12 5.56 8.72
CA GLN A 363 1.96 4.98 10.06
C GLN A 363 0.59 4.32 10.18
N LEU A 364 0.47 3.33 11.06
CA LEU A 364 -0.85 2.78 11.36
C LEU A 364 -1.68 3.85 12.08
N THR A 365 -2.88 4.11 11.55
CA THR A 365 -3.84 5.08 12.09
C THR A 365 -5.17 4.41 12.37
N ASP A 366 -5.96 4.98 13.27
CA ASP A 366 -7.35 4.58 13.45
C ASP A 366 -8.26 5.12 12.32
N SER A 367 -9.54 4.82 12.36
CA SER A 367 -10.53 5.27 11.36
C SER A 367 -10.73 6.78 11.31
N SER A 368 -10.20 7.54 12.28
CA SER A 368 -10.19 9.00 12.30
C SER A 368 -8.88 9.61 11.81
N ASN A 369 -7.97 8.79 11.27
CA ASN A 369 -6.60 9.13 10.86
C ASN A 369 -5.68 9.54 12.02
N LYS A 370 -6.04 9.21 13.26
CA LYS A 370 -5.14 9.39 14.39
C LYS A 370 -4.15 8.24 14.46
N VAL A 371 -2.87 8.55 14.58
CA VAL A 371 -1.79 7.55 14.70
C VAL A 371 -2.02 6.68 15.94
N LEU A 372 -1.93 5.35 15.76
CA LEU A 372 -1.93 4.40 16.87
C LEU A 372 -0.60 4.53 17.62
N VAL A 373 -0.68 4.75 18.92
CA VAL A 373 0.49 4.92 19.79
C VAL A 373 0.40 3.94 20.95
N ASN A 374 1.40 3.09 21.07
CA ASN A 374 1.57 2.10 22.13
C ASN A 374 2.88 2.38 22.88
N PRO A 375 2.87 3.19 23.96
CA PRO A 375 4.08 3.58 24.65
C PRO A 375 4.90 2.37 25.10
N GLY A 376 6.17 2.32 24.73
CA GLY A 376 7.03 1.16 24.98
C GLY A 376 6.68 -0.05 24.12
N LEU A 377 6.36 0.18 22.84
CA LEU A 377 6.09 -0.88 21.87
C LEU A 377 7.32 -1.74 21.67
N TRP A 378 7.18 -3.03 21.94
CA TRP A 378 8.25 -4.01 21.77
C TRP A 378 8.01 -4.90 20.55
N ASP A 379 7.34 -6.01 20.73
CA ASP A 379 7.20 -7.00 19.67
C ASP A 379 5.85 -6.92 18.95
N MET A 380 5.86 -7.48 17.74
CA MET A 380 4.69 -7.59 16.89
C MET A 380 4.72 -8.90 16.12
N VAL A 381 3.62 -9.63 16.15
CA VAL A 381 3.47 -10.88 15.40
C VAL A 381 2.06 -10.95 14.79
N PHE A 382 1.92 -11.64 13.67
CA PHE A 382 0.60 -12.02 13.19
C PHE A 382 0.14 -13.33 13.83
N GLY A 383 -1.17 -13.51 13.98
CA GLY A 383 -1.74 -14.70 14.59
C GLY A 383 -1.28 -15.99 13.93
N GLY A 384 -1.12 -17.04 14.74
CA GLY A 384 -0.64 -18.37 14.30
C GLY A 384 -1.74 -19.36 13.96
N GLY A 385 -3.02 -18.93 14.01
CA GLY A 385 -4.18 -19.81 13.91
C GLY A 385 -4.55 -20.47 15.24
N GLY A 386 -5.76 -21.03 15.34
CA GLY A 386 -6.25 -21.65 16.58
C GLY A 386 -6.24 -20.68 17.78
N PRO A 387 -5.73 -21.08 18.95
CA PRO A 387 -5.67 -20.23 20.13
C PRO A 387 -4.91 -18.92 19.92
N SER A 388 -3.86 -18.91 19.09
CA SER A 388 -3.11 -17.70 18.75
C SER A 388 -3.74 -16.87 17.61
N GLY A 389 -5.00 -17.08 17.29
CA GLY A 389 -5.85 -16.16 16.52
C GLY A 389 -5.63 -16.13 15.01
N ASP A 390 -6.39 -15.25 14.37
CA ASP A 390 -6.41 -15.10 12.91
C ASP A 390 -5.04 -14.62 12.38
N PRO A 391 -4.46 -15.28 11.37
CA PRO A 391 -3.23 -14.84 10.69
C PRO A 391 -3.28 -13.44 10.06
N ASN A 392 -4.46 -12.82 9.95
CA ASN A 392 -4.62 -11.45 9.47
C ASN A 392 -4.72 -10.41 10.61
N THR A 393 -4.64 -10.84 11.85
CA THR A 393 -4.63 -9.97 13.04
C THR A 393 -3.20 -9.79 13.52
N LEU A 394 -2.79 -8.54 13.66
CA LEU A 394 -1.51 -8.17 14.26
C LEU A 394 -1.68 -8.16 15.80
N TYR A 395 -0.80 -8.83 16.50
CA TYR A 395 -0.69 -8.79 17.95
C TYR A 395 0.58 -8.07 18.36
N LEU A 396 0.53 -7.32 19.44
CA LEU A 396 1.65 -6.52 19.92
C LEU A 396 1.76 -6.54 21.45
N THR A 397 2.97 -6.34 21.93
CA THR A 397 3.28 -6.06 23.32
C THR A 397 3.80 -4.64 23.46
N ALA A 398 3.37 -3.96 24.51
CA ALA A 398 3.89 -2.66 24.88
C ALA A 398 3.91 -2.51 26.41
N GLY A 399 4.93 -1.89 26.92
CA GLY A 399 5.05 -1.61 28.33
C GLY A 399 6.32 -0.80 28.57
N GLY A 400 6.14 0.40 29.04
CA GLY A 400 7.27 1.20 29.45
C GLY A 400 7.45 1.07 30.93
N GLY A 401 8.06 0.03 31.44
CA GLY A 401 8.48 0.04 32.84
C GLY A 401 9.16 1.36 33.23
N ASN A 402 9.60 1.53 34.46
CA ASN A 402 10.34 2.72 34.92
C ASN A 402 11.68 2.89 34.18
N GLN A 403 11.64 2.93 32.83
CA GLN A 403 12.83 3.17 32.02
C GLN A 403 13.25 4.62 32.20
N PRO A 404 14.48 4.91 32.63
CA PRO A 404 14.94 6.27 32.93
C PRO A 404 14.94 7.21 31.70
N ASN A 405 14.84 6.66 30.50
CA ASN A 405 14.88 7.39 29.24
C ASN A 405 13.49 7.57 28.58
N PHE A 406 12.41 7.07 29.21
CA PHE A 406 11.06 7.38 28.73
C PHE A 406 10.77 8.87 28.96
N PRO A 407 10.10 9.55 28.01
CA PRO A 407 9.64 10.92 28.23
C PRO A 407 8.88 10.98 29.56
N ALA A 408 9.11 12.02 30.37
CA ALA A 408 8.46 12.20 31.65
C ALA A 408 6.93 12.04 31.49
N GLY A 409 6.35 11.01 32.14
CA GLY A 409 4.97 10.59 31.94
C GLY A 409 4.81 9.24 31.21
N GLY A 410 5.91 8.50 30.95
CA GLY A 410 5.87 7.16 30.38
C GLY A 410 4.93 6.26 31.18
N SER A 411 4.02 5.59 30.49
CA SER A 411 2.99 4.75 31.07
C SER A 411 3.62 3.55 31.81
N THR A 412 3.32 3.38 33.09
CA THR A 412 3.58 2.11 33.80
C THR A 412 2.62 1.01 33.36
N THR A 413 1.69 1.34 32.46
CA THR A 413 0.67 0.44 31.94
C THR A 413 1.28 -0.44 30.87
N SER A 414 1.26 -1.74 31.08
CA SER A 414 1.64 -2.76 30.13
C SER A 414 0.39 -3.28 29.41
N VAL A 415 0.53 -3.59 28.12
CA VAL A 415 -0.55 -4.18 27.33
C VAL A 415 -0.06 -5.29 26.42
N PHE A 416 -0.92 -6.29 26.22
CA PHE A 416 -0.96 -7.19 25.09
C PHE A 416 -2.21 -6.84 24.31
N ALA A 417 -2.08 -6.49 23.03
CA ALA A 417 -3.17 -5.96 22.22
C ALA A 417 -3.22 -6.60 20.83
N SER A 418 -4.41 -6.57 20.23
CA SER A 418 -4.64 -6.94 18.84
C SER A 418 -4.95 -5.69 17.99
N VAL A 419 -4.52 -5.71 16.72
CA VAL A 419 -4.79 -4.67 15.73
C VAL A 419 -5.31 -5.33 14.47
N VAL A 420 -6.49 -4.93 14.04
CA VAL A 420 -7.13 -5.42 12.81
C VAL A 420 -7.44 -4.24 11.87
N PRO A 421 -7.47 -4.45 10.55
CA PRO A 421 -8.06 -3.45 9.67
C PRO A 421 -9.47 -3.11 10.13
N ALA A 422 -9.76 -1.83 10.33
CA ALA A 422 -11.12 -1.41 10.64
C ALA A 422 -12.03 -1.79 9.46
N ALA A 423 -13.25 -2.22 9.72
CA ALA A 423 -14.21 -2.47 8.67
C ALA A 423 -14.38 -1.21 7.83
N ALA A 424 -14.31 -1.33 6.52
CA ALA A 424 -14.56 -0.20 5.64
C ALA A 424 -15.94 0.38 5.98
N VAL A 425 -15.98 1.57 6.52
CA VAL A 425 -17.25 2.31 6.65
C VAL A 425 -17.67 2.64 5.22
N SER A 426 -18.65 1.93 4.71
CA SER A 426 -19.24 2.29 3.43
C SER A 426 -19.76 3.74 3.55
N SER A 427 -19.27 4.63 2.70
CA SER A 427 -19.79 5.99 2.65
C SER A 427 -21.32 5.94 2.56
N PRO A 428 -22.04 6.82 3.27
CA PRO A 428 -23.49 6.87 3.16
C PRO A 428 -23.92 6.96 1.69
N GLY A 429 -24.72 6.02 1.24
CA GLY A 429 -25.18 5.92 -0.12
C GLY A 429 -26.45 5.07 -0.21
N PHE A 430 -26.92 4.81 -1.40
CA PHE A 430 -28.07 3.94 -1.64
C PHE A 430 -27.86 3.07 -2.87
N SER A 431 -28.59 1.97 -2.95
CA SER A 431 -28.70 1.15 -4.16
C SER A 431 -30.16 1.12 -4.63
N LEU A 432 -30.34 0.98 -5.97
CA LEU A 432 -31.65 0.81 -6.59
C LEU A 432 -31.80 -0.60 -7.13
N SER A 433 -32.98 -1.17 -7.00
CA SER A 433 -33.35 -2.45 -7.61
C SER A 433 -34.77 -2.41 -8.17
N LEU A 434 -35.00 -3.09 -9.27
CA LEU A 434 -36.30 -3.27 -9.90
C LEU A 434 -36.81 -4.68 -9.62
N SER A 435 -38.14 -4.81 -9.42
CA SER A 435 -38.76 -6.12 -9.19
C SER A 435 -38.72 -7.00 -10.44
N ALA A 436 -38.79 -6.38 -11.62
CA ALA A 436 -38.64 -7.06 -12.91
C ALA A 436 -37.51 -6.40 -13.73
N GLN A 437 -36.63 -7.20 -14.31
CA GLN A 437 -35.59 -6.72 -15.23
C GLN A 437 -36.13 -6.46 -16.64
N SER A 438 -37.35 -6.91 -16.95
CA SER A 438 -38.01 -6.70 -18.23
C SER A 438 -39.52 -6.53 -18.05
N VAL A 439 -40.10 -5.60 -18.80
CA VAL A 439 -41.53 -5.25 -18.79
C VAL A 439 -42.06 -5.24 -20.23
N THR A 440 -43.24 -5.80 -20.45
CA THR A 440 -43.91 -5.76 -21.77
C THR A 440 -45.05 -4.77 -21.71
N VAL A 441 -45.08 -3.85 -22.71
CA VAL A 441 -46.09 -2.78 -22.82
C VAL A 441 -46.72 -2.85 -24.21
N ALA A 442 -48.05 -2.86 -24.29
CA ALA A 442 -48.78 -2.75 -25.56
C ALA A 442 -48.75 -1.29 -26.09
N PRO A 443 -48.78 -1.03 -27.42
CA PRO A 443 -48.93 0.31 -27.96
C PRO A 443 -50.19 0.98 -27.41
N GLY A 444 -50.05 2.22 -26.86
CA GLY A 444 -51.14 2.94 -26.18
C GLY A 444 -51.47 2.43 -24.77
N GLY A 445 -50.78 1.37 -24.29
CA GLY A 445 -50.95 0.79 -22.97
C GLY A 445 -49.90 1.24 -21.96
N SER A 446 -50.05 0.73 -20.73
CA SER A 446 -49.10 0.93 -19.67
C SER A 446 -48.81 -0.39 -18.90
N ALA A 447 -47.66 -0.46 -18.28
CA ALA A 447 -47.29 -1.53 -17.39
C ALA A 447 -46.55 -0.97 -16.15
N ASN A 448 -46.66 -1.69 -15.03
CA ASN A 448 -46.06 -1.28 -13.77
C ASN A 448 -44.91 -2.20 -13.39
N ASP A 449 -43.90 -1.63 -12.77
CA ASP A 449 -42.84 -2.33 -12.06
C ASP A 449 -42.64 -1.64 -10.69
N MET A 450 -41.97 -2.30 -9.78
CA MET A 450 -41.62 -1.73 -8.48
C MET A 450 -40.12 -1.46 -8.42
N ILE A 451 -39.77 -0.21 -8.13
CA ILE A 451 -38.41 0.16 -7.81
C ILE A 451 -38.24 0.28 -6.30
N SER A 452 -37.18 -0.29 -5.78
CA SER A 452 -36.84 -0.28 -4.37
C SER A 452 -35.46 0.35 -4.17
N ALA A 453 -35.30 1.12 -3.08
CA ALA A 453 -34.03 1.64 -2.66
C ALA A 453 -33.65 1.09 -1.29
N SER A 454 -32.38 0.68 -1.15
CA SER A 454 -31.81 0.23 0.11
C SER A 454 -30.71 1.18 0.56
N ALA A 455 -30.69 1.53 1.85
CA ALA A 455 -29.63 2.34 2.43
C ALA A 455 -28.31 1.55 2.52
N VAL A 456 -27.21 2.23 2.26
CA VAL A 456 -25.85 1.74 2.40
C VAL A 456 -25.10 2.70 3.30
N GLY A 457 -24.29 2.20 4.24
CA GLY A 457 -23.45 3.05 5.10
C GLY A 457 -24.21 4.05 5.98
N GLY A 458 -25.43 3.69 6.43
CA GLY A 458 -26.24 4.58 7.28
C GLY A 458 -26.90 5.75 6.54
N PHE A 459 -27.07 5.65 5.22
CA PHE A 459 -27.76 6.68 4.43
C PHE A 459 -29.21 6.86 4.89
N THR A 460 -29.61 8.11 5.14
CA THR A 460 -30.97 8.50 5.55
C THR A 460 -31.60 9.56 4.64
N GLY A 461 -30.92 9.90 3.51
CA GLY A 461 -31.36 10.93 2.60
C GLY A 461 -32.62 10.56 1.81
N GLN A 462 -33.34 11.59 1.35
CA GLN A 462 -34.45 11.42 0.40
C GLN A 462 -33.89 11.21 -1.00
N ILE A 463 -34.43 10.25 -1.76
CA ILE A 463 -34.03 9.90 -3.12
C ILE A 463 -35.17 10.34 -4.06
N THR A 464 -34.87 11.21 -5.02
CA THR A 464 -35.78 11.60 -6.11
C THR A 464 -35.58 10.65 -7.28
N LEU A 465 -36.67 10.07 -7.77
CA LEU A 465 -36.67 9.13 -8.90
C LEU A 465 -36.95 9.85 -10.22
N SER A 466 -36.25 9.45 -11.25
CA SER A 466 -36.43 9.94 -12.62
C SER A 466 -36.11 8.83 -13.63
N CYS A 467 -36.52 9.01 -14.89
CA CYS A 467 -36.09 8.15 -15.98
C CYS A 467 -35.57 8.92 -17.17
N ALA A 468 -34.71 8.30 -17.97
CA ALA A 468 -34.23 8.87 -19.21
C ALA A 468 -35.40 9.00 -20.22
N ALA A 469 -35.48 10.14 -20.91
CA ALA A 469 -36.48 10.33 -21.96
C ALA A 469 -36.21 9.39 -23.13
N LEU A 470 -37.21 8.61 -23.52
CA LEU A 470 -37.17 7.73 -24.70
C LEU A 470 -38.35 8.07 -25.64
N ALA A 471 -38.09 8.11 -26.94
CA ALA A 471 -39.11 8.41 -27.93
C ALA A 471 -40.26 7.38 -27.86
N GLY A 472 -41.48 7.87 -27.68
CA GLY A 472 -42.69 7.03 -27.61
C GLY A 472 -42.92 6.30 -26.27
N LEU A 473 -42.08 6.56 -25.25
CA LEU A 473 -42.25 6.04 -23.90
C LEU A 473 -42.27 7.18 -22.88
N THR A 474 -43.15 7.07 -21.91
CA THR A 474 -43.17 7.93 -20.71
C THR A 474 -43.10 7.08 -19.46
N CYS A 475 -42.52 7.62 -18.40
CA CYS A 475 -42.51 6.97 -17.10
C CYS A 475 -43.03 7.91 -16.02
N ALA A 476 -43.65 7.34 -15.00
CA ALA A 476 -44.12 8.02 -13.80
C ALA A 476 -43.80 7.20 -12.56
N PHE A 477 -43.54 7.88 -11.43
CA PHE A 477 -43.25 7.24 -10.15
C PHE A 477 -44.28 7.64 -9.12
N ASN A 478 -44.75 6.69 -8.34
CA ASN A 478 -45.64 6.95 -7.20
C ASN A 478 -45.21 6.13 -5.96
N PRO A 479 -44.63 6.81 -4.95
CA PRO A 479 -44.25 8.22 -4.86
C PRO A 479 -43.05 8.59 -5.73
N THR A 480 -42.88 9.85 -6.09
CA THR A 480 -41.73 10.36 -6.88
C THR A 480 -40.44 10.42 -6.06
N THR A 481 -40.55 10.37 -4.75
CA THR A 481 -39.42 10.36 -3.81
C THR A 481 -39.59 9.23 -2.81
N ILE A 482 -38.48 8.58 -2.49
CA ILE A 482 -38.41 7.52 -1.50
C ILE A 482 -37.31 7.83 -0.48
N SER A 483 -37.50 7.40 0.75
CA SER A 483 -36.56 7.66 1.86
C SER A 483 -36.19 6.33 2.53
N PRO A 484 -35.15 5.62 2.07
CA PRO A 484 -34.71 4.42 2.75
C PRO A 484 -34.06 4.81 4.07
N GLY A 485 -34.49 4.15 5.15
CA GLY A 485 -33.87 4.22 6.46
C GLY A 485 -33.11 2.93 6.75
N SER A 486 -33.41 2.29 7.86
CA SER A 486 -32.94 0.94 8.20
C SER A 486 -33.68 -0.15 7.40
N SER A 487 -34.76 0.16 6.68
CA SER A 487 -35.58 -0.72 5.87
C SER A 487 -35.55 -0.32 4.40
N THR A 488 -36.00 -1.22 3.52
CA THR A 488 -36.17 -0.95 2.08
C THR A 488 -37.37 -0.04 1.87
N SER A 489 -37.24 0.96 1.02
CA SER A 489 -38.34 1.82 0.58
C SER A 489 -38.56 1.65 -0.91
N SER A 490 -39.79 1.80 -1.39
CA SER A 490 -40.18 1.48 -2.77
C SER A 490 -41.14 2.51 -3.37
N SER A 491 -41.17 2.55 -4.69
CA SER A 491 -42.09 3.32 -5.52
C SER A 491 -42.59 2.49 -6.68
N THR A 492 -43.84 2.71 -7.10
CA THR A 492 -44.37 2.11 -8.32
C THR A 492 -43.89 2.91 -9.52
N LEU A 493 -43.18 2.27 -10.45
CA LEU A 493 -42.81 2.78 -11.76
C LEU A 493 -43.90 2.40 -12.76
N THR A 494 -44.58 3.37 -13.33
CA THR A 494 -45.54 3.17 -14.44
C THR A 494 -44.87 3.57 -15.75
N ILE A 495 -44.80 2.63 -16.69
CA ILE A 495 -44.24 2.84 -18.04
C ILE A 495 -45.40 2.84 -19.03
N SER A 496 -45.58 3.90 -19.83
CA SER A 496 -46.63 4.01 -20.83
C SER A 496 -46.04 4.18 -22.22
N ALA A 497 -46.57 3.45 -23.20
CA ALA A 497 -46.19 3.53 -24.60
C ALA A 497 -47.19 4.38 -25.41
N ALA A 498 -46.72 5.18 -26.35
CA ALA A 498 -47.56 5.92 -27.27
C ALA A 498 -48.41 4.96 -28.14
N SER A 499 -49.60 5.40 -28.52
CA SER A 499 -50.54 4.62 -29.33
C SER A 499 -50.10 4.39 -30.79
N THR A 500 -49.13 5.15 -31.27
CA THR A 500 -48.47 4.94 -32.56
C THR A 500 -47.01 4.60 -32.30
N PRO A 501 -46.52 3.45 -32.83
CA PRO A 501 -45.07 3.17 -32.72
C PRO A 501 -44.33 4.32 -33.46
N PRO A 502 -43.20 4.79 -32.90
CA PRO A 502 -42.41 5.78 -33.62
C PRO A 502 -42.06 5.20 -34.98
N SER A 503 -42.49 5.88 -36.05
CA SER A 503 -42.10 5.52 -37.40
C SER A 503 -40.57 5.59 -37.45
N SER A 504 -39.91 4.48 -37.71
CA SER A 504 -38.46 4.40 -37.92
C SER A 504 -38.07 5.07 -39.23
N GLY A 505 -38.33 6.36 -39.30
CA GLY A 505 -37.90 7.23 -40.39
C GLY A 505 -36.50 7.77 -40.12
N TYR A 506 -35.51 6.93 -40.04
CA TYR A 506 -34.13 7.35 -40.26
C TYR A 506 -33.92 7.43 -41.78
N SER A 507 -34.34 8.52 -42.39
CA SER A 507 -33.76 8.98 -43.65
C SER A 507 -32.35 9.48 -43.32
N LEU A 508 -31.34 8.65 -43.61
CA LEU A 508 -29.95 9.08 -43.64
C LEU A 508 -29.75 10.05 -44.80
N PRO A 509 -29.56 11.36 -44.60
CA PRO A 509 -29.11 12.21 -45.68
C PRO A 509 -27.59 11.94 -45.86
N GLY A 510 -27.26 11.32 -47.01
CA GLY A 510 -26.00 11.61 -47.69
C GLY A 510 -24.69 11.26 -47.00
N MET A 511 -24.40 9.98 -46.80
CA MET A 511 -23.01 9.50 -46.64
C MET A 511 -22.55 8.64 -47.83
N ALA A 512 -22.78 9.14 -49.06
CA ALA A 512 -22.28 8.46 -50.28
C ALA A 512 -20.99 9.07 -50.83
N ALA A 513 -20.23 9.84 -50.04
CA ALA A 513 -19.08 10.58 -50.57
C ALA A 513 -17.75 10.43 -49.79
N LEU A 514 -17.50 9.33 -49.09
CA LEU A 514 -16.20 9.15 -48.40
C LEU A 514 -15.55 7.75 -48.55
N LEU A 515 -15.75 7.10 -49.70
CA LEU A 515 -15.13 5.80 -49.98
C LEU A 515 -14.07 5.73 -51.13
N PRO A 516 -13.33 6.81 -51.51
CA PRO A 516 -12.13 6.62 -52.34
C PRO A 516 -10.79 6.58 -51.58
N GLY A 517 -10.77 6.73 -50.23
CA GLY A 517 -9.52 6.88 -49.46
C GLY A 517 -8.86 5.61 -48.93
N LEU A 518 -9.55 4.47 -48.91
CA LEU A 518 -9.05 3.25 -48.27
C LEU A 518 -8.34 2.25 -49.21
N GLY A 519 -8.27 2.54 -50.50
CA GLY A 519 -7.59 1.67 -51.50
C GLY A 519 -6.08 1.86 -51.62
N LEU A 520 -5.47 2.85 -50.97
CA LEU A 520 -4.04 3.18 -51.16
C LEU A 520 -3.10 2.77 -50.01
N PHE A 521 -3.63 2.16 -48.96
CA PHE A 521 -2.78 1.67 -47.85
C PHE A 521 -2.36 0.19 -47.95
N GLY A 522 -2.81 -0.51 -49.00
CA GLY A 522 -2.57 -1.93 -49.20
C GLY A 522 -1.30 -2.30 -49.95
N THR A 523 -0.57 -1.36 -50.58
CA THR A 523 0.52 -1.67 -51.52
C THR A 523 1.93 -1.24 -51.11
N VAL A 524 2.16 -0.77 -49.89
CA VAL A 524 3.49 -0.33 -49.42
C VAL A 524 4.17 -1.32 -48.45
N LEU A 525 3.60 -2.50 -48.22
CA LEU A 525 4.17 -3.47 -47.24
C LEU A 525 4.89 -4.68 -47.84
N THR A 526 5.35 -4.61 -49.08
CA THR A 526 6.21 -5.66 -49.65
C THR A 526 7.51 -5.08 -50.22
N THR A 527 8.46 -4.71 -49.37
CA THR A 527 9.90 -4.82 -49.56
C THR A 527 10.68 -4.05 -48.50
N ARG A 528 10.96 -4.67 -47.36
CA ARG A 528 12.20 -4.41 -46.61
C ARG A 528 12.52 -5.53 -45.63
N LYS A 529 13.79 -5.88 -45.56
CA LYS A 529 14.45 -7.00 -44.89
C LYS A 529 14.11 -7.09 -43.38
N ARG A 530 13.93 -8.32 -42.93
CA ARG A 530 13.60 -8.75 -41.56
C ARG A 530 14.66 -8.33 -40.54
N LYS A 531 14.20 -7.67 -39.44
CA LYS A 531 14.85 -7.72 -38.13
C LYS A 531 13.86 -8.35 -37.15
N PRO A 532 14.29 -9.08 -36.10
CA PRO A 532 13.39 -9.80 -35.22
C PRO A 532 12.62 -8.83 -34.32
N LEU A 533 11.31 -9.03 -34.25
CA LEU A 533 10.36 -8.28 -33.41
C LEU A 533 10.42 -8.80 -31.97
N THR A 534 10.52 -7.91 -31.00
CA THR A 534 10.47 -8.21 -29.57
C THR A 534 9.04 -8.45 -29.10
N CYS A 535 8.87 -9.29 -28.06
CA CYS A 535 7.58 -9.79 -27.55
C CYS A 535 6.52 -8.71 -27.19
N LYS A 536 6.91 -7.45 -27.00
CA LYS A 536 5.98 -6.34 -26.71
C LYS A 536 5.16 -5.83 -27.90
N SER A 537 5.62 -6.04 -29.14
CA SER A 537 4.90 -5.58 -30.34
C SER A 537 3.78 -6.52 -30.77
N ILE A 538 3.84 -7.80 -30.35
CA ILE A 538 2.84 -8.81 -30.71
C ILE A 538 1.53 -8.60 -29.91
N LEU A 539 1.63 -8.10 -28.67
CA LEU A 539 0.44 -7.91 -27.81
C LEU A 539 -0.47 -6.77 -28.32
N TRP A 540 0.10 -5.69 -28.88
CA TRP A 540 -0.69 -4.56 -29.38
C TRP A 540 -1.37 -4.83 -30.73
N THR A 541 -0.75 -5.65 -31.58
CA THR A 541 -1.35 -6.02 -32.87
C THR A 541 -2.49 -7.02 -32.71
N SER A 542 -2.45 -7.89 -31.70
CA SER A 542 -3.53 -8.83 -31.38
C SER A 542 -4.76 -8.15 -30.75
N VAL A 543 -4.57 -7.13 -29.92
CA VAL A 543 -5.68 -6.34 -29.34
C VAL A 543 -6.39 -5.50 -30.39
N LEU A 544 -5.65 -4.87 -31.30
CA LEU A 544 -6.24 -4.11 -32.40
C LEU A 544 -6.97 -4.99 -33.42
N GLY A 545 -6.47 -6.21 -33.67
CA GLY A 545 -7.12 -7.21 -34.52
C GLY A 545 -8.40 -7.75 -33.90
N LEU A 546 -8.45 -7.95 -32.59
CA LEU A 546 -9.64 -8.41 -31.88
C LEU A 546 -10.74 -7.34 -31.83
N LEU A 547 -10.38 -6.06 -31.64
CA LEU A 547 -11.34 -4.94 -31.69
C LEU A 547 -11.93 -4.73 -33.08
N LEU A 548 -11.16 -4.93 -34.15
CA LEU A 548 -11.64 -4.90 -35.53
C LEU A 548 -12.56 -6.08 -35.87
N LEU A 549 -12.28 -7.28 -35.34
CA LEU A 549 -13.15 -8.45 -35.51
C LEU A 549 -14.49 -8.29 -34.78
N ILE A 550 -14.52 -7.70 -33.59
CA ILE A 550 -15.76 -7.43 -32.85
C ILE A 550 -16.62 -6.37 -33.57
N SER A 551 -16.01 -5.40 -34.24
CA SER A 551 -16.76 -4.41 -35.03
C SER A 551 -17.33 -4.97 -36.35
N MET A 552 -16.77 -6.04 -36.89
CA MET A 552 -17.29 -6.69 -38.10
C MET A 552 -18.47 -7.65 -37.84
N PHE A 553 -18.60 -8.20 -36.63
CA PHE A 553 -19.76 -9.03 -36.28
C PHE A 553 -21.03 -8.25 -35.96
N ALA A 554 -20.95 -6.91 -35.83
CA ALA A 554 -22.11 -6.06 -35.62
C ALA A 554 -22.85 -5.65 -36.92
N LEU A 555 -22.35 -6.04 -38.10
CA LEU A 555 -22.95 -5.80 -39.40
C LEU A 555 -23.44 -7.11 -40.03
N GLY A 556 -24.38 -7.78 -39.35
CA GLY A 556 -25.01 -9.00 -39.86
C GLY A 556 -26.25 -8.75 -40.70
N CYS A 557 -26.17 -9.13 -41.92
CA CYS A 557 -27.20 -9.50 -42.94
C CYS A 557 -28.66 -9.18 -42.63
N GLY A 558 -29.21 -8.23 -43.32
CA GLY A 558 -30.64 -8.09 -43.54
C GLY A 558 -31.13 -9.13 -44.59
N SER A 559 -31.97 -10.07 -44.17
CA SER A 559 -32.81 -10.85 -45.09
C SER A 559 -34.26 -10.35 -44.93
N SER A 560 -34.83 -9.91 -45.99
CA SER A 560 -36.24 -9.47 -46.10
C SER A 560 -37.16 -10.69 -45.98
N SER A 561 -37.91 -10.83 -44.89
CA SER A 561 -39.10 -11.67 -44.78
C SER A 561 -40.30 -10.83 -44.38
N LYS A 562 -41.40 -11.05 -45.09
CA LYS A 562 -42.68 -10.38 -44.95
C LYS A 562 -43.28 -10.61 -43.54
N GLY A 563 -43.72 -9.47 -42.92
CA GLY A 563 -44.88 -9.47 -42.03
C GLY A 563 -44.80 -10.28 -40.75
N GLN A 564 -43.82 -10.00 -39.87
CA GLN A 564 -43.97 -10.25 -38.44
C GLN A 564 -43.79 -8.89 -37.73
N THR A 565 -44.72 -8.54 -36.86
CA THR A 565 -44.61 -7.43 -35.93
C THR A 565 -43.43 -7.73 -35.00
N HIS A 566 -42.24 -7.20 -35.32
CA HIS A 566 -41.08 -7.34 -34.44
C HIS A 566 -41.36 -6.57 -33.17
N ALA A 567 -41.37 -7.26 -32.05
CA ALA A 567 -41.35 -6.65 -30.72
C ALA A 567 -40.12 -5.75 -30.63
N SER A 568 -40.31 -4.45 -30.48
CA SER A 568 -39.20 -3.50 -30.25
C SER A 568 -38.74 -3.62 -28.81
N GLN A 569 -37.45 -3.95 -28.58
CA GLN A 569 -36.85 -3.91 -27.24
C GLN A 569 -36.05 -2.62 -27.04
N VAL A 570 -36.27 -1.97 -25.91
CA VAL A 570 -35.59 -0.73 -25.52
C VAL A 570 -35.20 -0.83 -24.04
N THR A 571 -34.03 -0.34 -23.69
CA THR A 571 -33.62 -0.26 -22.26
C THR A 571 -33.90 1.14 -21.73
N LEU A 572 -34.74 1.22 -20.70
CA LEU A 572 -35.01 2.45 -19.94
C LEU A 572 -34.10 2.48 -18.72
N MET A 573 -33.37 3.59 -18.54
CA MET A 573 -32.58 3.83 -17.32
C MET A 573 -33.42 4.58 -16.29
N VAL A 574 -33.64 3.97 -15.14
CA VAL A 574 -34.27 4.60 -13.98
C VAL A 574 -33.17 5.10 -13.06
N THR A 575 -33.21 6.39 -12.73
CA THR A 575 -32.19 7.06 -11.92
C THR A 575 -32.78 7.61 -10.63
N GLY A 576 -32.13 7.33 -9.51
CA GLY A 576 -32.37 7.96 -8.23
C GLY A 576 -31.27 8.95 -7.89
N THR A 577 -31.63 10.12 -7.39
CA THR A 577 -30.68 11.18 -7.00
C THR A 577 -30.95 11.65 -5.58
N SER A 578 -29.88 11.90 -4.81
CA SER A 578 -29.94 12.50 -3.47
C SER A 578 -28.71 13.38 -3.28
N GLY A 579 -28.88 14.71 -3.32
CA GLY A 579 -27.76 15.64 -3.33
C GLY A 579 -26.83 15.36 -4.54
N SER A 580 -25.56 15.10 -4.26
CA SER A 580 -24.55 14.73 -5.29
C SER A 580 -24.54 13.24 -5.64
N LEU A 581 -25.27 12.40 -4.92
CA LEU A 581 -25.31 10.96 -5.17
C LEU A 581 -26.33 10.66 -6.27
N SER A 582 -25.95 9.79 -7.22
CA SER A 582 -26.81 9.33 -8.31
C SER A 582 -26.53 7.86 -8.61
N HIS A 583 -27.59 7.05 -8.64
CA HIS A 583 -27.53 5.64 -9.02
C HIS A 583 -28.60 5.33 -10.04
N SER A 584 -28.30 4.41 -10.98
CA SER A 584 -29.25 4.06 -12.04
C SER A 584 -29.41 2.54 -12.14
N ALA A 585 -30.63 2.11 -12.45
CA ALA A 585 -30.97 0.72 -12.69
C ALA A 585 -31.63 0.59 -14.07
N PRO A 586 -31.22 -0.37 -14.93
CA PRO A 586 -31.82 -0.61 -16.24
C PRO A 586 -33.07 -1.47 -16.14
N VAL A 587 -34.10 -1.17 -16.95
CA VAL A 587 -35.24 -2.03 -17.21
C VAL A 587 -35.42 -2.21 -18.72
N ASN A 588 -35.53 -3.45 -19.18
CA ASN A 588 -35.74 -3.77 -20.58
C ASN A 588 -37.24 -3.74 -20.90
N ILE A 589 -37.63 -2.91 -21.86
CA ILE A 589 -39.03 -2.75 -22.26
C ILE A 589 -39.23 -3.43 -23.61
N THR A 590 -40.24 -4.29 -23.70
CA THR A 590 -40.69 -4.93 -24.94
C THR A 590 -42.02 -4.33 -25.33
N ILE A 591 -42.11 -3.68 -26.48
CA ILE A 591 -43.36 -3.16 -27.04
C ILE A 591 -43.89 -4.19 -28.02
N LYS A 592 -45.12 -4.71 -27.77
CA LYS A 592 -45.77 -5.77 -28.59
C LYS A 592 -47.10 -5.27 -29.11
#